data_913b87c55bd02774316a3112e90e1c17
#
_entry.id   913b87c55bd02774316a3112e90e1c17
#
_cell.length_a   1.000
_cell.length_b   1.000
_cell.length_c   1.000
_cell.angle_alpha   90.00
_cell.angle_beta   90.00
_cell.angle_gamma   90.00
#
_symmetry.space_group_name_H-M   'P 1'
#
loop_
_entity.id
_entity.type
_entity.pdbx_description
1 polymer ?
#
loop_
_entity_poly.entity_id
_entity_poly.type
_entity_poly.pdbx_seq_one_letter_code
_entity_poly.pdbx_strand_id
1 'polypeptide(L)'
;MARREDEHVQLPIPNGWYAVCWSRQLQDGEVKSVHCFGEDLVVFRTRSGQARVLDAYCSHLGAHLGEGGRVVGETIQCPYHAWQYDGETGVCAKIPYCDKIPKKALVRPWEVRERNGFVFVWYHARQKPSSWEVPVLEEVGDPEWTEPREFEIEIPIHVQDIHENNNDPVHFQVVHGMDDVMDTEEIEYSADGRISKLIGHNERVTPMGAFQTTLERESFGIGMSTVRTIGIPGAGLLLFSSTTPIEPNLTISRWLITVTKNLVDLVGEEFQQNLVKGVEDDMRIWKHKVHRKQPVFCKEDKFLGEYRQWVKQFYV
;
A
#
# COMPACT_ATOMS: atom_id res chain seq x y z
N MET A 1 -27.93 19.46 -16.48
CA MET A 1 -26.68 20.25 -16.70
C MET A 1 -25.68 20.14 -15.56
N ALA A 2 -25.77 19.10 -14.70
CA ALA A 2 -24.84 18.89 -13.56
C ALA A 2 -23.67 17.93 -13.86
N ARG A 3 -23.40 17.63 -15.13
CA ARG A 3 -22.46 16.55 -15.53
C ARG A 3 -20.98 16.95 -15.65
N ARG A 4 -20.60 18.20 -15.45
CA ARG A 4 -19.21 18.64 -15.70
C ARG A 4 -18.39 19.01 -14.47
N GLU A 5 -18.99 19.17 -13.30
CA GLU A 5 -18.25 19.57 -12.10
C GLU A 5 -17.58 18.40 -11.36
N ASP A 6 -18.12 17.17 -11.47
CA ASP A 6 -17.57 15.98 -10.82
C ASP A 6 -16.51 15.23 -11.67
N GLU A 7 -16.45 15.48 -12.97
CA GLU A 7 -15.60 14.70 -13.90
C GLU A 7 -14.08 14.95 -13.72
N HIS A 8 -13.69 15.95 -12.91
CA HIS A 8 -12.29 16.34 -12.72
C HIS A 8 -11.92 16.66 -11.27
N VAL A 9 -12.60 16.06 -10.30
CA VAL A 9 -12.20 16.26 -8.90
C VAL A 9 -10.89 15.52 -8.66
N GLN A 10 -9.82 16.28 -8.53
CA GLN A 10 -8.54 15.77 -8.11
C GLN A 10 -8.45 15.87 -6.59
N LEU A 11 -8.55 14.73 -5.90
CA LEU A 11 -8.28 14.66 -4.48
C LEU A 11 -6.76 14.80 -4.24
N PRO A 12 -6.34 15.46 -3.14
CA PRO A 12 -4.95 15.44 -2.73
C PRO A 12 -4.55 14.01 -2.30
N ILE A 13 -3.26 13.73 -2.34
CA ILE A 13 -2.72 12.46 -1.84
C ILE A 13 -2.89 12.42 -0.32
N PRO A 14 -3.51 11.35 0.24
CA PRO A 14 -3.71 11.22 1.67
C PRO A 14 -2.40 10.89 2.41
N ASN A 15 -2.30 11.33 3.66
CA ASN A 15 -1.16 11.02 4.52
C ASN A 15 -1.21 9.56 4.96
N GLY A 16 -0.08 8.87 4.92
CA GLY A 16 -0.02 7.45 5.30
C GLY A 16 1.29 6.75 4.95
N TRP A 17 1.34 5.47 5.29
CA TRP A 17 2.39 4.56 4.87
C TRP A 17 2.06 3.94 3.51
N TYR A 18 3.06 3.91 2.62
CA TYR A 18 2.92 3.40 1.26
C TYR A 18 4.14 2.57 0.85
N ALA A 19 3.93 1.38 0.29
CA ALA A 19 5.02 0.56 -0.24
C ALA A 19 5.55 1.14 -1.54
N VAL A 20 6.84 1.44 -1.62
CA VAL A 20 7.49 1.97 -2.82
C VAL A 20 8.13 0.89 -3.68
N CYS A 21 8.52 -0.23 -3.10
CA CYS A 21 9.00 -1.41 -3.81
C CYS A 21 8.91 -2.66 -2.93
N TRP A 22 9.14 -3.82 -3.55
CA TRP A 22 9.35 -5.07 -2.82
C TRP A 22 10.77 -5.12 -2.24
N SER A 23 10.94 -5.61 -1.00
CA SER A 23 12.26 -5.75 -0.37
C SER A 23 13.24 -6.58 -1.22
N ARG A 24 12.72 -7.66 -1.83
CA ARG A 24 13.53 -8.56 -2.70
C ARG A 24 14.06 -7.91 -3.97
N GLN A 25 13.45 -6.80 -4.38
CA GLN A 25 13.91 -6.02 -5.54
C GLN A 25 15.06 -5.07 -5.20
N LEU A 26 15.49 -5.02 -3.95
CA LEU A 26 16.53 -4.12 -3.47
C LEU A 26 17.66 -4.93 -2.85
N GLN A 27 18.60 -5.40 -3.70
CA GLN A 27 19.77 -6.15 -3.27
C GLN A 27 20.80 -5.24 -2.56
N ASP A 28 21.78 -5.83 -1.85
CA ASP A 28 22.82 -5.08 -1.14
C ASP A 28 23.60 -4.16 -2.09
N GLY A 29 23.55 -2.86 -1.80
CA GLY A 29 24.18 -1.82 -2.62
C GLY A 29 23.42 -1.47 -3.90
N GLU A 30 22.22 -2.01 -4.08
CA GLU A 30 21.35 -1.64 -5.21
C GLU A 30 20.74 -0.26 -5.02
N VAL A 31 20.51 0.42 -6.14
CA VAL A 31 19.90 1.74 -6.23
C VAL A 31 18.77 1.67 -7.25
N LYS A 32 17.59 2.19 -6.92
CA LYS A 32 16.39 2.22 -7.77
C LYS A 32 15.80 3.63 -7.82
N SER A 33 15.41 4.06 -9.00
CA SER A 33 14.53 5.22 -9.20
C SER A 33 13.09 4.78 -8.99
N VAL A 34 12.32 5.56 -8.24
CA VAL A 34 10.88 5.35 -8.02
C VAL A 34 10.17 6.68 -8.15
N HIS A 35 9.06 6.69 -8.92
CA HIS A 35 8.17 7.84 -8.99
C HIS A 35 6.89 7.56 -8.22
N CYS A 36 6.59 8.36 -7.19
CA CYS A 36 5.36 8.27 -6.41
C CYS A 36 5.07 9.60 -5.71
N PHE A 37 3.80 9.83 -5.40
CA PHE A 37 3.31 11.08 -4.79
C PHE A 37 3.55 12.33 -5.66
N GLY A 38 3.71 12.15 -6.99
CA GLY A 38 4.12 13.23 -7.91
C GLY A 38 5.58 13.68 -7.73
N GLU A 39 6.41 12.88 -7.05
CA GLU A 39 7.82 13.18 -6.75
C GLU A 39 8.73 12.02 -7.19
N ASP A 40 9.95 12.33 -7.60
CA ASP A 40 10.97 11.34 -7.90
C ASP A 40 11.78 11.02 -6.63
N LEU A 41 11.89 9.75 -6.32
CA LEU A 41 12.62 9.23 -5.16
C LEU A 41 13.76 8.31 -5.62
N VAL A 42 14.78 8.21 -4.79
CA VAL A 42 15.80 7.17 -4.90
C VAL A 42 15.70 6.23 -3.70
N VAL A 43 15.49 4.95 -3.99
CA VAL A 43 15.48 3.87 -3.00
C VAL A 43 16.78 3.10 -3.13
N PHE A 44 17.47 2.83 -2.04
CA PHE A 44 18.72 2.08 -2.08
C PHE A 44 18.94 1.27 -0.80
N ARG A 45 19.72 0.19 -0.93
CA ARG A 45 20.14 -0.63 0.22
C ARG A 45 21.59 -0.32 0.56
N THR A 46 21.81 0.13 1.79
CA THR A 46 23.16 0.40 2.31
C THR A 46 23.98 -0.88 2.45
N ARG A 47 25.29 -0.76 2.70
CA ARG A 47 26.15 -1.92 2.93
C ARG A 47 25.87 -2.65 4.25
N SER A 48 25.24 -2.00 5.21
CA SER A 48 24.73 -2.65 6.43
C SER A 48 23.37 -3.36 6.24
N GLY A 49 22.80 -3.34 5.02
CA GLY A 49 21.54 -3.98 4.69
C GLY A 49 20.30 -3.13 4.96
N GLN A 50 20.43 -1.84 5.29
CA GLN A 50 19.31 -0.96 5.57
C GLN A 50 18.71 -0.38 4.28
N ALA A 51 17.39 -0.49 4.11
CA ALA A 51 16.70 0.23 3.06
C ALA A 51 16.60 1.73 3.42
N ARG A 52 16.93 2.60 2.47
CA ARG A 52 16.89 4.05 2.62
C ARG A 52 16.19 4.68 1.42
N VAL A 53 15.52 5.80 1.67
CA VAL A 53 14.83 6.56 0.61
C VAL A 53 15.13 8.04 0.78
N LEU A 54 15.57 8.68 -0.30
CA LEU A 54 15.81 10.12 -0.38
C LEU A 54 15.05 10.69 -1.58
N ASP A 55 14.86 12.02 -1.60
CA ASP A 55 14.50 12.69 -2.84
C ASP A 55 15.54 12.39 -3.91
N ALA A 56 15.11 12.27 -5.17
CA ALA A 56 15.98 11.77 -6.22
C ALA A 56 17.09 12.74 -6.65
N TYR A 57 16.93 14.05 -6.41
CA TYR A 57 17.80 15.05 -7.03
C TYR A 57 18.89 15.58 -6.09
N CYS A 58 20.12 15.41 -6.52
CA CYS A 58 21.32 15.94 -5.86
C CYS A 58 21.22 17.45 -5.65
N SER A 59 21.41 17.93 -4.42
CA SER A 59 21.31 19.36 -4.07
C SER A 59 22.39 20.24 -4.71
N HIS A 60 23.42 19.66 -5.34
CA HIS A 60 24.47 20.41 -6.04
C HIS A 60 23.96 21.01 -7.34
N LEU A 61 23.70 20.20 -8.36
CA LEU A 61 23.27 20.63 -9.69
C LEU A 61 22.11 19.75 -10.25
N GLY A 62 21.34 19.10 -9.38
CA GLY A 62 20.12 18.41 -9.77
C GLY A 62 20.31 17.09 -10.52
N ALA A 63 21.48 16.44 -10.45
CA ALA A 63 21.63 15.10 -11.03
C ALA A 63 20.77 14.09 -10.28
N HIS A 64 20.08 13.22 -11.02
CA HIS A 64 19.24 12.19 -10.43
C HIS A 64 20.09 11.07 -9.79
N LEU A 65 19.96 10.87 -8.48
CA LEU A 65 20.77 9.91 -7.71
C LEU A 65 20.49 8.45 -8.08
N GLY A 66 19.29 8.15 -8.53
CA GLY A 66 18.91 6.82 -8.98
C GLY A 66 19.43 6.44 -10.37
N GLU A 67 19.88 7.43 -11.17
CA GLU A 67 20.34 7.22 -12.53
C GLU A 67 21.88 7.24 -12.58
N GLY A 68 22.48 6.09 -12.23
CA GLY A 68 23.93 5.91 -12.18
C GLY A 68 24.60 6.27 -10.84
N GLY A 69 23.83 6.65 -9.83
CA GLY A 69 24.32 6.73 -8.45
C GLY A 69 24.71 5.36 -7.91
N ARG A 70 25.53 5.34 -6.87
CA ARG A 70 26.00 4.09 -6.25
C ARG A 70 26.07 4.20 -4.73
N VAL A 71 25.88 3.08 -4.07
CA VAL A 71 26.01 2.99 -2.62
C VAL A 71 27.48 2.92 -2.21
N VAL A 72 27.86 3.75 -1.24
CA VAL A 72 29.20 3.76 -0.62
C VAL A 72 29.03 3.72 0.90
N GLY A 73 29.16 2.56 1.50
CA GLY A 73 28.84 2.36 2.92
C GLY A 73 27.36 2.63 3.20
N GLU A 74 27.09 3.60 4.06
CA GLU A 74 25.74 4.04 4.44
C GLU A 74 25.24 5.23 3.61
N THR A 75 25.99 5.64 2.56
CA THR A 75 25.70 6.80 1.74
C THR A 75 25.34 6.40 0.31
N ILE A 76 24.62 7.29 -0.38
CA ILE A 76 24.46 7.27 -1.84
C ILE A 76 25.37 8.33 -2.47
N GLN A 77 26.16 7.93 -3.46
CA GLN A 77 27.05 8.81 -4.21
C GLN A 77 26.39 9.27 -5.50
N CYS A 78 26.37 10.60 -5.68
CA CYS A 78 25.90 11.24 -6.91
C CYS A 78 26.78 10.85 -8.11
N PRO A 79 26.19 10.49 -9.27
CA PRO A 79 26.96 10.07 -10.44
C PRO A 79 27.72 11.22 -11.10
N TYR A 80 27.34 12.49 -10.84
CA TYR A 80 27.91 13.63 -11.54
C TYR A 80 29.22 14.12 -10.92
N HIS A 81 29.21 14.48 -9.62
CA HIS A 81 30.41 15.06 -8.95
C HIS A 81 30.80 14.28 -7.69
N ALA A 82 30.27 13.06 -7.53
CA ALA A 82 30.58 12.15 -6.43
C ALA A 82 30.30 12.71 -5.01
N TRP A 83 29.35 13.64 -4.88
CA TRP A 83 28.83 14.02 -3.56
C TRP A 83 28.15 12.80 -2.93
N GLN A 84 28.39 12.57 -1.65
CA GLN A 84 27.85 11.43 -0.93
C GLN A 84 26.84 11.93 0.11
N TYR A 85 25.64 11.44 0.06
CA TYR A 85 24.56 11.78 0.99
C TYR A 85 24.31 10.61 1.92
N ASP A 86 24.29 10.89 3.23
CA ASP A 86 23.95 9.92 4.27
C ASP A 86 22.50 9.44 4.06
N GLY A 87 22.28 8.13 4.10
CA GLY A 87 20.98 7.52 3.77
C GLY A 87 19.90 7.75 4.81
N GLU A 88 20.27 8.05 6.06
CA GLU A 88 19.33 8.29 7.16
C GLU A 88 18.93 9.74 7.27
N THR A 89 19.92 10.62 7.21
CA THR A 89 19.73 12.05 7.47
C THR A 89 19.63 12.89 6.19
N GLY A 90 20.05 12.33 5.04
CA GLY A 90 20.15 13.05 3.78
C GLY A 90 21.25 14.12 3.73
N VAL A 91 22.01 14.30 4.80
CA VAL A 91 23.09 15.27 4.87
C VAL A 91 24.26 14.84 3.98
N CYS A 92 24.85 15.76 3.24
CA CYS A 92 26.06 15.45 2.47
C CYS A 92 27.21 15.15 3.43
N ALA A 93 27.71 13.92 3.38
CA ALA A 93 28.77 13.41 4.23
C ALA A 93 30.18 13.60 3.62
N LYS A 94 30.27 13.73 2.28
CA LYS A 94 31.55 13.87 1.57
C LYS A 94 31.40 14.60 0.24
N ILE A 95 32.32 15.51 0.00
CA ILE A 95 32.59 16.16 -1.30
C ILE A 95 34.06 15.88 -1.65
N PRO A 96 34.38 15.11 -2.72
CA PRO A 96 35.75 14.63 -2.96
C PRO A 96 36.81 15.74 -3.18
N TYR A 97 36.39 16.91 -3.58
CA TYR A 97 37.25 18.04 -3.93
C TYR A 97 37.07 19.25 -3.03
N CYS A 98 36.39 19.10 -1.89
CA CYS A 98 36.15 20.20 -0.96
C CYS A 98 36.06 19.71 0.48
N ASP A 99 36.89 20.23 1.35
CA ASP A 99 36.91 19.86 2.77
C ASP A 99 35.77 20.52 3.58
N LYS A 100 35.24 21.64 3.09
CA LYS A 100 34.17 22.38 3.75
C LYS A 100 32.82 22.12 3.09
N ILE A 101 32.03 21.24 3.67
CA ILE A 101 30.69 20.91 3.19
C ILE A 101 29.72 22.05 3.51
N PRO A 102 28.99 22.61 2.51
CA PRO A 102 27.98 23.64 2.76
C PRO A 102 26.81 23.09 3.61
N LYS A 103 26.32 23.86 4.56
CA LYS A 103 25.17 23.46 5.40
C LYS A 103 23.89 23.16 4.61
N LYS A 104 23.76 23.71 3.39
CA LYS A 104 22.62 23.46 2.49
C LYS A 104 22.79 22.21 1.63
N ALA A 105 23.93 21.50 1.73
CA ALA A 105 24.16 20.26 1.04
C ALA A 105 23.34 19.12 1.71
N LEU A 106 22.07 19.07 1.39
CA LEU A 106 21.07 18.16 1.96
C LEU A 106 20.12 17.70 0.85
N VAL A 107 19.75 16.44 0.88
CA VAL A 107 18.65 15.85 0.12
C VAL A 107 17.63 15.35 1.16
N ARG A 108 16.34 15.63 0.96
CA ARG A 108 15.32 15.25 1.95
C ARG A 108 15.29 13.73 2.15
N PRO A 109 15.45 13.23 3.38
CA PRO A 109 15.24 11.83 3.71
C PRO A 109 13.74 11.55 3.92
N TRP A 110 13.33 10.33 3.58
CA TRP A 110 12.01 9.82 3.89
C TRP A 110 12.08 8.89 5.10
N GLU A 111 11.04 8.88 5.90
CA GLU A 111 10.88 7.88 6.96
C GLU A 111 10.56 6.53 6.31
N VAL A 112 11.34 5.49 6.65
CA VAL A 112 11.28 4.17 6.00
C VAL A 112 10.93 3.10 7.03
N ARG A 113 10.11 2.15 6.62
CA ARG A 113 9.94 0.85 7.30
C ARG A 113 10.09 -0.27 6.29
N GLU A 114 10.93 -1.25 6.60
CA GLU A 114 10.99 -2.49 5.84
C GLU A 114 10.26 -3.57 6.64
N ARG A 115 9.16 -4.09 6.09
CA ARG A 115 8.27 -5.03 6.79
C ARG A 115 7.44 -5.83 5.80
N ASN A 116 7.11 -7.08 6.15
CA ASN A 116 6.23 -7.96 5.35
C ASN A 116 6.68 -8.12 3.88
N GLY A 117 7.98 -8.03 3.59
CA GLY A 117 8.51 -8.11 2.22
C GLY A 117 8.44 -6.81 1.41
N PHE A 118 8.08 -5.68 2.02
CA PHE A 118 8.00 -4.38 1.36
C PHE A 118 8.94 -3.36 1.98
N VAL A 119 9.33 -2.37 1.19
CA VAL A 119 9.91 -1.11 1.64
C VAL A 119 8.82 -0.04 1.62
N PHE A 120 8.43 0.42 2.80
CA PHE A 120 7.43 1.48 2.98
C PHE A 120 8.09 2.82 3.24
N VAL A 121 7.43 3.89 2.77
CA VAL A 121 7.74 5.27 3.13
C VAL A 121 6.52 5.93 3.76
N TRP A 122 6.78 6.86 4.66
CA TRP A 122 5.75 7.72 5.22
C TRP A 122 5.57 8.95 4.36
N TYR A 123 4.38 9.13 3.81
CA TYR A 123 3.97 10.35 3.12
C TYR A 123 3.14 11.23 4.04
N HIS A 124 3.48 12.51 4.13
CA HIS A 124 2.65 13.52 4.76
C HIS A 124 2.80 14.84 4.00
N ALA A 125 1.69 15.43 3.52
CA ALA A 125 1.69 16.64 2.70
C ALA A 125 2.37 17.85 3.36
N ARG A 126 2.48 17.88 4.70
CA ARG A 126 3.22 18.89 5.48
C ARG A 126 4.50 18.33 6.11
N GLN A 127 5.02 17.21 5.62
CA GLN A 127 6.25 16.57 6.11
C GLN A 127 6.31 16.37 7.64
N LYS A 128 5.18 16.05 8.26
CA LYS A 128 5.15 15.67 9.68
C LYS A 128 5.59 14.21 9.83
N PRO A 129 6.21 13.85 10.97
CA PRO A 129 6.60 12.48 11.25
C PRO A 129 5.38 11.54 11.28
N SER A 130 5.65 10.24 11.16
CA SER A 130 4.61 9.21 11.24
C SER A 130 3.90 9.27 12.59
N SER A 131 2.61 8.96 12.57
CA SER A 131 1.77 8.92 13.78
C SER A 131 1.20 7.53 14.07
N TRP A 132 1.49 6.55 13.21
CA TRP A 132 1.21 5.12 13.42
C TRP A 132 2.24 4.27 12.68
N GLU A 133 2.27 2.99 12.93
CA GLU A 133 3.22 2.05 12.36
C GLU A 133 2.60 1.17 11.25
N VAL A 134 3.46 0.65 10.37
CA VAL A 134 3.08 -0.41 9.42
C VAL A 134 2.71 -1.67 10.22
N PRO A 135 1.58 -2.36 9.94
CA PRO A 135 1.20 -3.57 10.66
C PRO A 135 2.23 -4.70 10.43
N VAL A 136 2.37 -5.55 11.42
CA VAL A 136 3.06 -6.84 11.25
C VAL A 136 2.03 -7.87 10.80
N LEU A 137 2.33 -8.58 9.74
CA LEU A 137 1.52 -9.70 9.25
C LEU A 137 2.19 -10.99 9.73
N GLU A 138 1.63 -11.59 10.78
CA GLU A 138 2.21 -12.79 11.40
C GLU A 138 2.16 -14.00 10.48
N GLU A 139 1.25 -13.99 9.51
CA GLU A 139 1.10 -15.02 8.48
C GLU A 139 2.30 -15.08 7.51
N VAL A 140 3.02 -13.95 7.37
CA VAL A 140 4.17 -13.87 6.46
C VAL A 140 5.41 -14.46 7.13
N GLY A 141 5.89 -15.58 6.60
CA GLY A 141 7.03 -16.33 7.15
C GLY A 141 6.64 -17.37 8.20
N ASP A 142 5.36 -17.51 8.53
CA ASP A 142 4.87 -18.60 9.37
C ASP A 142 4.96 -19.93 8.60
N PRO A 143 5.53 -21.01 9.18
CA PRO A 143 5.71 -22.30 8.51
C PRO A 143 4.40 -23.02 8.14
N GLU A 144 3.26 -22.68 8.79
CA GLU A 144 1.97 -23.25 8.45
C GLU A 144 1.32 -22.56 7.23
N TRP A 145 1.85 -21.41 6.81
CA TRP A 145 1.35 -20.65 5.67
C TRP A 145 2.21 -20.91 4.41
N THR A 146 1.63 -20.69 3.25
CA THR A 146 2.35 -20.76 1.97
C THR A 146 3.28 -19.56 1.81
N GLU A 147 4.31 -19.72 0.96
CA GLU A 147 5.03 -18.55 0.47
C GLU A 147 4.05 -17.58 -0.18
N PRO A 148 4.11 -16.28 0.14
CA PRO A 148 3.19 -15.30 -0.41
C PRO A 148 3.27 -15.21 -1.93
N ARG A 149 2.11 -15.19 -2.56
CA ARG A 149 2.00 -14.82 -3.98
C ARG A 149 1.94 -13.30 -4.09
N GLU A 150 2.88 -12.72 -4.80
CA GLU A 150 3.05 -11.29 -4.98
C GLU A 150 2.70 -10.87 -6.41
N PHE A 151 1.97 -9.77 -6.55
CA PHE A 151 1.74 -9.11 -7.84
C PHE A 151 1.48 -7.62 -7.64
N GLU A 152 1.60 -6.84 -8.71
CA GLU A 152 1.31 -5.42 -8.70
C GLU A 152 0.52 -5.02 -9.94
N ILE A 153 -0.34 -4.02 -9.79
CA ILE A 153 -1.23 -3.53 -10.83
C ILE A 153 -1.27 -2.01 -10.77
N GLU A 154 -1.09 -1.37 -11.92
CA GLU A 154 -1.32 0.06 -12.08
C GLU A 154 -2.78 0.34 -12.38
N ILE A 155 -3.38 1.30 -11.66
CA ILE A 155 -4.81 1.60 -11.70
C ILE A 155 -4.99 3.12 -11.89
N PRO A 156 -5.64 3.58 -12.98
CA PRO A 156 -5.80 4.99 -13.27
C PRO A 156 -6.95 5.63 -12.46
N ILE A 157 -6.85 5.57 -11.14
CA ILE A 157 -7.83 6.14 -10.21
C ILE A 157 -7.15 6.55 -8.90
N HIS A 158 -7.83 7.39 -8.14
CA HIS A 158 -7.37 7.81 -6.82
C HIS A 158 -7.41 6.67 -5.79
N VAL A 159 -6.40 6.60 -4.92
CA VAL A 159 -6.26 5.55 -3.90
C VAL A 159 -7.50 5.38 -3.01
N GLN A 160 -8.18 6.45 -2.64
CA GLN A 160 -9.41 6.39 -1.83
C GLN A 160 -10.51 5.57 -2.50
N ASP A 161 -10.68 5.72 -3.83
CA ASP A 161 -11.73 5.02 -4.58
C ASP A 161 -11.48 3.50 -4.69
N ILE A 162 -10.21 3.07 -4.59
CA ILE A 162 -9.84 1.66 -4.50
C ILE A 162 -10.20 1.12 -3.11
N HIS A 163 -9.83 1.84 -2.06
CA HIS A 163 -10.06 1.42 -0.68
C HIS A 163 -11.54 1.47 -0.25
N GLU A 164 -12.42 2.15 -0.99
CA GLU A 164 -13.87 2.10 -0.76
C GLU A 164 -14.40 0.66 -0.79
N ASN A 165 -13.82 -0.22 -1.62
CA ASN A 165 -14.25 -1.62 -1.73
C ASN A 165 -14.17 -2.38 -0.40
N ASN A 166 -13.21 -2.08 0.46
CA ASN A 166 -13.12 -2.72 1.78
C ASN A 166 -14.33 -2.43 2.67
N ASN A 167 -15.05 -1.35 2.40
CA ASN A 167 -16.19 -0.91 3.19
C ASN A 167 -17.52 -1.05 2.43
N ASP A 168 -17.52 -1.84 1.35
CA ASP A 168 -18.69 -2.11 0.52
C ASP A 168 -19.07 -3.59 0.54
N PRO A 169 -19.98 -4.04 1.42
CA PRO A 169 -20.42 -5.43 1.46
C PRO A 169 -21.15 -5.87 0.19
N VAL A 170 -21.83 -4.95 -0.49
CA VAL A 170 -22.67 -5.27 -1.65
C VAL A 170 -21.84 -5.63 -2.87
N HIS A 171 -20.66 -4.97 -3.06
CA HIS A 171 -19.83 -5.29 -4.22
C HIS A 171 -19.30 -6.74 -4.18
N PHE A 172 -19.08 -7.31 -2.99
CA PHE A 172 -18.66 -8.71 -2.87
C PHE A 172 -19.69 -9.68 -3.47
N GLN A 173 -20.99 -9.40 -3.30
CA GLN A 173 -22.04 -10.19 -3.96
C GLN A 173 -22.05 -9.96 -5.46
N VAL A 174 -22.04 -8.70 -5.91
CA VAL A 174 -22.29 -8.36 -7.31
C VAL A 174 -21.06 -8.60 -8.19
N VAL A 175 -19.86 -8.25 -7.70
CA VAL A 175 -18.61 -8.33 -8.47
C VAL A 175 -17.92 -9.68 -8.29
N HIS A 176 -17.88 -10.18 -7.06
CA HIS A 176 -17.17 -11.43 -6.73
C HIS A 176 -18.08 -12.64 -6.64
N GLY A 177 -19.38 -12.49 -6.94
CA GLY A 177 -20.32 -13.59 -7.06
C GLY A 177 -20.59 -14.33 -5.75
N MET A 178 -20.54 -13.62 -4.60
CA MET A 178 -21.00 -14.21 -3.34
C MET A 178 -22.52 -14.39 -3.38
N ASP A 179 -23.02 -15.51 -2.82
CA ASP A 179 -24.44 -15.88 -2.90
C ASP A 179 -25.35 -14.80 -2.27
N ASP A 180 -24.93 -14.24 -1.14
CA ASP A 180 -25.67 -13.21 -0.41
C ASP A 180 -24.78 -12.03 -0.02
N VAL A 181 -25.39 -10.86 0.26
CA VAL A 181 -24.71 -9.75 0.92
C VAL A 181 -24.36 -10.20 2.34
N MET A 182 -23.09 -10.05 2.70
CA MET A 182 -22.60 -10.43 4.03
C MET A 182 -23.39 -9.72 5.14
N ASP A 183 -23.79 -10.48 6.16
CA ASP A 183 -24.22 -9.88 7.41
C ASP A 183 -23.01 -9.19 8.05
N THR A 184 -23.09 -7.87 8.16
CA THR A 184 -21.93 -7.02 8.44
C THR A 184 -22.16 -6.25 9.74
N GLU A 185 -21.19 -6.39 10.64
CA GLU A 185 -21.16 -5.67 11.91
C GLU A 185 -20.86 -4.17 11.72
N GLU A 186 -20.98 -3.39 12.80
CA GLU A 186 -20.58 -1.98 12.83
C GLU A 186 -19.05 -1.85 12.61
N ILE A 187 -18.61 -0.72 12.02
CA ILE A 187 -17.18 -0.48 11.85
C ILE A 187 -16.53 -0.21 13.21
N GLU A 188 -15.51 -0.98 13.53
CA GLU A 188 -14.65 -0.73 14.68
C GLU A 188 -13.48 0.18 14.28
N TYR A 189 -13.10 1.07 15.18
CA TYR A 189 -11.94 1.94 15.00
C TYR A 189 -10.92 1.72 16.11
N SER A 190 -9.62 1.76 15.77
CA SER A 190 -8.56 1.80 16.78
C SER A 190 -8.69 3.04 17.67
N ALA A 191 -8.08 3.01 18.85
CA ALA A 191 -8.17 4.09 19.83
C ALA A 191 -7.66 5.46 19.30
N ASP A 192 -6.72 5.44 18.35
CA ASP A 192 -6.21 6.63 17.65
C ASP A 192 -6.99 6.96 16.37
N GLY A 193 -7.98 6.14 16.01
CA GLY A 193 -8.81 6.29 14.82
C GLY A 193 -8.11 6.00 13.49
N ARG A 194 -6.87 5.47 13.49
CA ARG A 194 -6.07 5.29 12.26
C ARG A 194 -6.34 3.97 11.54
N ILE A 195 -6.90 3.01 12.26
CA ILE A 195 -7.28 1.71 11.71
C ILE A 195 -8.79 1.59 11.79
N SER A 196 -9.40 1.14 10.71
CA SER A 196 -10.81 0.71 10.68
C SER A 196 -10.89 -0.78 10.42
N LYS A 197 -11.80 -1.46 11.11
CA LYS A 197 -12.07 -2.89 10.95
C LYS A 197 -13.54 -3.09 10.67
N LEU A 198 -13.86 -3.84 9.64
CA LEU A 198 -15.21 -4.24 9.26
C LEU A 198 -15.30 -5.74 9.18
N ILE A 199 -16.24 -6.32 9.90
CA ILE A 199 -16.46 -7.77 10.00
C ILE A 199 -17.73 -8.13 9.27
N GLY A 200 -17.66 -9.13 8.40
CA GLY A 200 -18.80 -9.68 7.69
C GLY A 200 -18.88 -11.20 7.90
N HIS A 201 -20.08 -11.70 8.05
CA HIS A 201 -20.36 -13.13 8.23
C HIS A 201 -21.07 -13.70 7.02
N ASN A 202 -20.67 -14.89 6.60
CA ASN A 202 -21.34 -15.63 5.54
C ASN A 202 -21.17 -17.14 5.73
N GLU A 203 -22.09 -17.91 5.16
CA GLU A 203 -21.92 -19.35 5.06
C GLU A 203 -21.12 -19.69 3.79
N ARG A 204 -20.13 -20.56 3.93
CA ARG A 204 -19.41 -21.12 2.78
C ARG A 204 -19.59 -22.64 2.74
N VAL A 205 -20.05 -23.11 1.59
CA VAL A 205 -20.14 -24.54 1.30
C VAL A 205 -18.83 -25.01 0.70
N THR A 206 -18.22 -26.01 1.32
CA THR A 206 -16.99 -26.66 0.87
C THR A 206 -17.23 -28.14 0.67
N PRO A 207 -16.29 -28.89 0.06
CA PRO A 207 -16.40 -30.36 -0.01
C PRO A 207 -16.47 -31.05 1.36
N MET A 208 -16.06 -30.37 2.44
CA MET A 208 -16.14 -30.89 3.83
C MET A 208 -17.45 -30.53 4.55
N GLY A 209 -18.29 -29.70 3.94
CA GLY A 209 -19.56 -29.24 4.52
C GLY A 209 -19.70 -27.71 4.46
N ALA A 210 -20.79 -27.23 5.08
CA ALA A 210 -21.05 -25.80 5.23
C ALA A 210 -20.40 -25.28 6.52
N PHE A 211 -19.72 -24.16 6.42
CA PHE A 211 -19.03 -23.47 7.52
C PHE A 211 -19.48 -22.02 7.61
N GLN A 212 -19.74 -21.56 8.81
CA GLN A 212 -19.85 -20.13 9.07
C GLN A 212 -18.46 -19.51 9.01
N THR A 213 -18.27 -18.59 8.08
CA THR A 213 -16.99 -17.89 7.89
C THR A 213 -17.14 -16.42 8.22
N THR A 214 -16.04 -15.86 8.71
CA THR A 214 -15.91 -14.43 8.99
C THR A 214 -14.91 -13.83 8.01
N LEU A 215 -15.29 -12.74 7.36
CA LEU A 215 -14.41 -11.92 6.54
C LEU A 215 -14.06 -10.67 7.32
N GLU A 216 -12.84 -10.63 7.85
CA GLU A 216 -12.30 -9.44 8.51
C GLU A 216 -11.58 -8.56 7.50
N ARG A 217 -11.94 -7.29 7.43
CA ARG A 217 -11.36 -6.28 6.55
C ARG A 217 -10.82 -5.14 7.39
N GLU A 218 -9.52 -4.96 7.38
CA GLU A 218 -8.88 -3.87 8.10
C GLU A 218 -8.24 -2.90 7.11
N SER A 219 -8.39 -1.60 7.38
CA SER A 219 -7.71 -0.53 6.66
C SER A 219 -6.78 0.20 7.61
N PHE A 220 -5.49 0.28 7.26
CA PHE A 220 -4.44 0.98 8.01
C PHE A 220 -4.16 2.31 7.34
N GLY A 221 -4.94 3.34 7.68
CA GLY A 221 -5.07 4.53 6.85
C GLY A 221 -5.70 4.21 5.50
N ILE A 222 -5.32 4.95 4.46
CA ILE A 222 -5.83 4.74 3.08
C ILE A 222 -4.81 3.97 2.21
N GLY A 223 -3.59 3.78 2.69
CA GLY A 223 -2.51 3.18 1.90
C GLY A 223 -2.38 1.67 2.01
N MET A 224 -2.98 1.04 3.01
CA MET A 224 -2.82 -0.39 3.28
C MET A 224 -4.10 -1.02 3.76
N SER A 225 -4.34 -2.28 3.38
CA SER A 225 -5.46 -3.05 3.89
C SER A 225 -5.16 -4.54 3.99
N THR A 226 -5.88 -5.22 4.89
CA THR A 226 -5.94 -6.68 4.98
C THR A 226 -7.35 -7.17 4.77
N VAL A 227 -7.46 -8.35 4.19
CA VAL A 227 -8.69 -9.16 4.17
C VAL A 227 -8.33 -10.55 4.68
N ARG A 228 -8.94 -10.96 5.77
CA ARG A 228 -8.76 -12.30 6.36
C ARG A 228 -10.06 -13.09 6.31
N THR A 229 -9.97 -14.35 5.92
CA THR A 229 -11.09 -15.28 6.06
C THR A 229 -10.78 -16.26 7.20
N ILE A 230 -11.71 -16.36 8.16
CA ILE A 230 -11.62 -17.17 9.35
C ILE A 230 -12.88 -18.06 9.44
N GLY A 231 -12.81 -19.17 10.18
CA GLY A 231 -13.99 -20.01 10.47
C GLY A 231 -13.99 -21.39 9.79
N ILE A 232 -13.10 -21.63 8.84
CA ILE A 232 -12.84 -22.99 8.35
C ILE A 232 -11.77 -23.61 9.27
N PRO A 233 -12.03 -24.74 9.94
CA PRO A 233 -11.10 -25.31 10.90
C PRO A 233 -9.70 -25.56 10.32
N GLY A 234 -8.68 -24.96 10.95
CA GLY A 234 -7.29 -25.06 10.54
C GLY A 234 -6.95 -24.41 9.19
N ALA A 235 -7.87 -23.69 8.57
CA ALA A 235 -7.65 -23.02 7.29
C ALA A 235 -7.81 -21.50 7.43
N GLY A 236 -6.92 -20.74 6.80
CA GLY A 236 -6.91 -19.31 6.80
C GLY A 236 -6.46 -18.73 5.46
N LEU A 237 -6.90 -17.51 5.21
CA LEU A 237 -6.54 -16.72 4.05
C LEU A 237 -6.19 -15.31 4.51
N LEU A 238 -5.08 -14.79 4.01
CA LEU A 238 -4.72 -13.38 4.09
C LEU A 238 -4.51 -12.81 2.70
N LEU A 239 -5.23 -11.73 2.39
CA LEU A 239 -4.85 -10.78 1.34
C LEU A 239 -4.36 -9.52 2.03
N PHE A 240 -3.20 -9.05 1.64
CA PHE A 240 -2.70 -7.74 2.01
C PHE A 240 -2.47 -6.90 0.76
N SER A 241 -2.86 -5.65 0.81
CA SER A 241 -2.55 -4.69 -0.25
C SER A 241 -1.88 -3.44 0.30
N SER A 242 -0.90 -2.93 -0.46
CA SER A 242 -0.41 -1.57 -0.32
C SER A 242 -0.62 -0.83 -1.63
N THR A 243 -1.41 0.23 -1.57
CA THR A 243 -1.89 0.98 -2.72
C THR A 243 -1.27 2.37 -2.69
N THR A 244 -0.27 2.58 -3.55
CA THR A 244 0.62 3.75 -3.54
C THR A 244 0.24 4.71 -4.66
N PRO A 245 -0.12 5.97 -4.38
CA PRO A 245 -0.30 6.98 -5.40
C PRO A 245 0.99 7.24 -6.17
N ILE A 246 0.97 7.10 -7.49
CA ILE A 246 2.02 7.59 -8.39
C ILE A 246 1.77 9.08 -8.64
N GLU A 247 0.56 9.37 -9.09
CA GLU A 247 -0.02 10.70 -9.27
C GLU A 247 -1.40 10.73 -8.59
N PRO A 248 -2.04 11.87 -8.39
CA PRO A 248 -3.33 11.92 -7.70
C PRO A 248 -4.41 10.98 -8.23
N ASN A 249 -4.42 10.72 -9.55
CA ASN A 249 -5.37 9.80 -10.19
C ASN A 249 -4.67 8.63 -10.90
N LEU A 250 -3.50 8.25 -10.43
CA LEU A 250 -2.76 7.10 -10.90
C LEU A 250 -2.11 6.41 -9.70
N THR A 251 -2.43 5.16 -9.50
CA THR A 251 -2.05 4.41 -8.31
C THR A 251 -1.45 3.06 -8.71
N ILE A 252 -0.43 2.61 -8.02
CA ILE A 252 0.06 1.24 -8.10
C ILE A 252 -0.36 0.48 -6.85
N SER A 253 -1.10 -0.60 -7.03
CA SER A 253 -1.52 -1.49 -5.94
C SER A 253 -0.67 -2.74 -5.94
N ARG A 254 0.03 -3.00 -4.84
CA ARG A 254 0.86 -4.19 -4.60
C ARG A 254 0.13 -5.12 -3.66
N TRP A 255 0.01 -6.37 -4.07
CA TRP A 255 -0.76 -7.39 -3.37
C TRP A 255 0.12 -8.54 -2.94
N LEU A 256 -0.14 -9.01 -1.73
CA LEU A 256 0.43 -10.20 -1.14
C LEU A 256 -0.74 -11.12 -0.74
N ILE A 257 -0.74 -12.35 -1.25
CA ILE A 257 -1.75 -13.35 -0.94
C ILE A 257 -1.05 -14.57 -0.34
N THR A 258 -1.47 -14.98 0.83
CA THR A 258 -1.03 -16.22 1.45
C THR A 258 -2.21 -16.96 2.07
N VAL A 259 -2.10 -18.27 2.12
CA VAL A 259 -3.11 -19.18 2.69
C VAL A 259 -2.42 -20.22 3.53
N THR A 260 -3.11 -20.84 4.46
CA THR A 260 -2.57 -21.99 5.19
C THR A 260 -2.36 -23.18 4.24
N LYS A 261 -1.32 -23.97 4.47
CA LYS A 261 -0.95 -25.12 3.61
C LYS A 261 -2.06 -26.14 3.48
N ASN A 262 -2.75 -26.42 4.58
CA ASN A 262 -3.90 -27.33 4.57
C ASN A 262 -5.10 -26.81 3.76
N LEU A 263 -5.25 -25.47 3.59
CA LEU A 263 -6.28 -24.93 2.70
C LEU A 263 -5.96 -25.27 1.25
N VAL A 264 -4.67 -25.22 0.85
CA VAL A 264 -4.24 -25.65 -0.50
C VAL A 264 -4.57 -27.13 -0.74
N ASP A 265 -4.33 -27.98 0.25
CA ASP A 265 -4.65 -29.42 0.17
C ASP A 265 -6.16 -29.66 -0.01
N LEU A 266 -7.00 -28.78 0.55
CA LEU A 266 -8.46 -28.88 0.50
C LEU A 266 -9.10 -28.36 -0.79
N VAL A 267 -8.60 -27.24 -1.33
CA VAL A 267 -9.25 -26.50 -2.43
C VAL A 267 -8.41 -26.41 -3.70
N GLY A 268 -7.15 -26.89 -3.64
CA GLY A 268 -6.20 -26.88 -4.76
C GLY A 268 -5.51 -25.52 -4.99
N GLU A 269 -4.43 -25.54 -5.76
CA GLU A 269 -3.64 -24.35 -6.09
C GLU A 269 -4.42 -23.32 -6.94
N GLU A 270 -5.42 -23.77 -7.70
CA GLU A 270 -6.27 -22.91 -8.52
C GLU A 270 -7.04 -21.88 -7.68
N PHE A 271 -7.26 -22.15 -6.41
CA PHE A 271 -7.92 -21.22 -5.50
C PHE A 271 -7.16 -19.88 -5.39
N GLN A 272 -5.84 -19.93 -5.26
CA GLN A 272 -5.01 -18.71 -5.22
C GLN A 272 -5.07 -17.93 -6.54
N GLN A 273 -5.20 -18.63 -7.67
CA GLN A 273 -5.37 -17.98 -8.97
C GLN A 273 -6.73 -17.25 -9.06
N ASN A 274 -7.78 -17.86 -8.51
CA ASN A 274 -9.11 -17.25 -8.45
C ASN A 274 -9.14 -15.99 -7.57
N LEU A 275 -8.33 -15.92 -6.52
CA LEU A 275 -8.19 -14.71 -5.70
C LEU A 275 -7.56 -13.54 -6.49
N VAL A 276 -6.52 -13.81 -7.27
CA VAL A 276 -5.94 -12.81 -8.18
C VAL A 276 -6.97 -12.33 -9.19
N LYS A 277 -7.75 -13.27 -9.76
CA LYS A 277 -8.84 -12.93 -10.70
C LYS A 277 -9.90 -12.04 -10.04
N GLY A 278 -10.23 -12.23 -8.76
CA GLY A 278 -11.13 -11.35 -8.02
C GLY A 278 -10.65 -9.88 -8.07
N VAL A 279 -9.36 -9.65 -7.83
CA VAL A 279 -8.78 -8.29 -7.96
C VAL A 279 -8.85 -7.77 -9.41
N GLU A 280 -8.67 -8.64 -10.41
CA GLU A 280 -8.81 -8.29 -11.82
C GLU A 280 -10.25 -7.91 -12.21
N ASP A 281 -11.25 -8.50 -11.57
CA ASP A 281 -12.67 -8.17 -11.80
C ASP A 281 -12.98 -6.75 -11.32
N ASP A 282 -12.41 -6.32 -10.20
CA ASP A 282 -12.50 -4.94 -9.72
C ASP A 282 -11.84 -3.95 -10.70
N MET A 283 -10.76 -4.34 -11.35
CA MET A 283 -10.02 -3.50 -12.30
C MET A 283 -10.89 -2.96 -13.44
N ARG A 284 -11.86 -3.74 -13.91
CA ARG A 284 -12.78 -3.28 -14.98
C ARG A 284 -13.63 -2.10 -14.52
N ILE A 285 -13.94 -2.06 -13.23
CA ILE A 285 -14.72 -0.99 -12.62
C ILE A 285 -13.83 0.21 -12.35
N TRP A 286 -12.70 0.00 -11.67
CA TRP A 286 -11.80 1.07 -11.28
C TRP A 286 -11.23 1.85 -12.47
N LYS A 287 -10.92 1.19 -13.59
CA LYS A 287 -10.42 1.85 -14.81
C LYS A 287 -11.41 2.84 -15.43
N HIS A 288 -12.69 2.73 -15.11
CA HIS A 288 -13.77 3.53 -15.69
C HIS A 288 -14.62 4.26 -14.64
N LYS A 289 -14.30 4.12 -13.36
CA LYS A 289 -14.94 4.82 -12.24
C LYS A 289 -14.41 6.26 -12.18
N VAL A 290 -15.27 7.19 -11.80
CA VAL A 290 -14.89 8.58 -11.47
C VAL A 290 -15.22 8.85 -10.02
N HIS A 291 -14.38 9.62 -9.33
CA HIS A 291 -14.69 10.04 -7.97
C HIS A 291 -15.92 10.93 -7.92
N ARG A 292 -16.91 10.57 -7.10
CA ARG A 292 -18.08 11.39 -6.83
C ARG A 292 -17.92 12.11 -5.49
N LYS A 293 -17.81 13.45 -5.54
CA LYS A 293 -17.72 14.29 -4.33
C LYS A 293 -18.96 14.18 -3.46
N GLN A 294 -20.11 14.07 -4.10
CA GLN A 294 -21.44 13.91 -3.49
C GLN A 294 -22.12 12.67 -4.08
N PRO A 295 -21.74 11.46 -3.63
CA PRO A 295 -22.42 10.26 -4.08
C PRO A 295 -23.86 10.21 -3.56
N VAL A 296 -24.71 9.52 -4.29
CA VAL A 296 -26.07 9.22 -3.83
C VAL A 296 -26.02 7.87 -3.13
N PHE A 297 -26.34 7.86 -1.85
CA PHE A 297 -26.36 6.65 -1.03
C PHE A 297 -27.80 6.19 -0.76
N CYS A 298 -28.01 4.86 -0.75
CA CYS A 298 -29.20 4.25 -0.17
C CYS A 298 -28.93 3.84 1.29
N LYS A 299 -29.89 3.23 1.94
CA LYS A 299 -29.76 2.85 3.35
C LYS A 299 -28.64 1.80 3.58
N GLU A 300 -28.46 0.92 2.62
CA GLU A 300 -27.50 -0.18 2.64
C GLU A 300 -26.07 0.29 2.46
N ASP A 301 -25.85 1.53 1.96
CA ASP A 301 -24.54 2.14 1.74
C ASP A 301 -23.96 2.83 3.00
N LYS A 302 -24.52 2.55 4.21
CA LYS A 302 -24.11 3.23 5.44
C LYS A 302 -22.59 3.16 5.67
N PHE A 303 -21.96 2.01 5.40
CA PHE A 303 -20.54 1.78 5.61
C PHE A 303 -19.67 2.63 4.67
N LEU A 304 -20.10 2.82 3.42
CA LEU A 304 -19.43 3.73 2.48
C LEU A 304 -19.54 5.19 2.97
N GLY A 305 -20.68 5.57 3.51
CA GLY A 305 -20.87 6.89 4.11
C GLY A 305 -19.97 7.13 5.32
N GLU A 306 -19.87 6.17 6.21
CA GLU A 306 -19.00 6.20 7.39
C GLU A 306 -17.52 6.22 6.99
N TYR A 307 -17.09 5.36 6.05
CA TYR A 307 -15.76 5.36 5.49
C TYR A 307 -15.38 6.75 4.96
N ARG A 308 -16.23 7.39 4.17
CA ARG A 308 -15.97 8.72 3.62
C ARG A 308 -15.88 9.83 4.67
N GLN A 309 -16.46 9.66 5.85
CA GLN A 309 -16.20 10.56 6.99
C GLN A 309 -14.85 10.24 7.65
N TRP A 310 -14.56 8.95 7.87
CA TRP A 310 -13.34 8.50 8.51
C TRP A 310 -12.08 8.91 7.74
N VAL A 311 -12.08 8.79 6.42
CA VAL A 311 -10.91 9.10 5.58
C VAL A 311 -10.52 10.56 5.58
N LYS A 312 -11.42 11.50 5.92
CA LYS A 312 -11.14 12.94 5.93
C LYS A 312 -9.94 13.32 6.82
N GLN A 313 -9.69 12.56 7.87
CA GLN A 313 -8.57 12.79 8.79
C GLN A 313 -7.18 12.58 8.16
N PHE A 314 -7.09 11.86 7.05
CA PHE A 314 -5.83 11.60 6.35
C PHE A 314 -5.47 12.71 5.35
N TYR A 315 -6.32 13.69 5.19
CA TYR A 315 -6.05 14.86 4.36
C TYR A 315 -5.70 16.08 5.22
N VAL A 316 -4.99 17.06 4.66
CA VAL A 316 -4.56 18.31 5.31
C VAL A 316 -5.12 19.53 4.60
#